data_49f26404676f8c2bbee8e2400035ad16
#
_entry.id   49f26404676f8c2bbee8e2400035ad16
#
_cell.length_a   1.000
_cell.length_b   1.000
_cell.length_c   1.000
_cell.angle_alpha   90.00
_cell.angle_beta   90.00
_cell.angle_gamma   90.00
#
_symmetry.space_group_name_H-M   'P 1'
#
loop_
_entity.id
_entity.type
_entity.pdbx_description
1 polymer ?
#
loop_
_entity_poly.entity_id
_entity_poly.type
_entity_poly.pdbx_seq_one_letter_code
_entity_poly.pdbx_strand_id
1 'polypeptide(L)'
;MSDTDGLRYTKIPLNNGADEIPALGFGTLIPDPIATKDATKAALEAGFRQFDCAERYRNEEQVGEAMRDVFQEGKAKREDVFVGTKLWNTNHRLERVRPAFEASLRRLQLDYVDLYCIHTPFAFKPGDDQDPRDENGNVIYDDATTLTDTWKALESLVWTNAGARLSDYRTSVWDS
;
A
#
# COMPACT_ATOMS: atom_id res chain seq x y z
N MET A 1 -30.83 4.98 17.71
CA MET A 1 -29.81 4.64 16.72
C MET A 1 -28.97 3.56 17.34
N SER A 2 -28.94 2.36 16.77
CA SER A 2 -28.24 1.23 17.38
C SER A 2 -26.74 1.45 17.30
N ASP A 3 -26.01 1.05 18.33
CA ASP A 3 -24.55 1.16 18.53
C ASP A 3 -23.71 0.42 17.47
N THR A 4 -24.35 -0.15 16.46
CA THR A 4 -23.73 -0.89 15.35
C THR A 4 -23.05 0.02 14.31
N ASP A 5 -23.33 1.32 14.31
CA ASP A 5 -22.65 2.29 13.41
C ASP A 5 -21.30 2.79 13.96
N GLY A 6 -20.97 2.49 15.20
CA GLY A 6 -19.75 2.98 15.86
C GLY A 6 -18.47 2.59 15.15
N LEU A 7 -18.31 1.31 14.76
CA LEU A 7 -17.09 0.81 14.12
C LEU A 7 -16.81 1.44 12.73
N ARG A 8 -17.85 1.79 11.98
CA ARG A 8 -17.75 2.39 10.65
C ARG A 8 -17.01 3.73 10.67
N TYR A 9 -17.16 4.48 11.75
CA TYR A 9 -16.55 5.81 11.91
C TYR A 9 -15.43 5.83 12.94
N THR A 10 -15.12 4.68 13.54
CA THR A 10 -14.02 4.58 14.51
C THR A 10 -12.69 4.76 13.78
N LYS A 11 -11.84 5.62 14.33
CA LYS A 11 -10.46 5.79 13.91
C LYS A 11 -9.53 5.44 15.05
N ILE A 12 -8.40 4.85 14.73
CA ILE A 12 -7.36 4.46 15.68
C ILE A 12 -6.22 5.46 15.53
N PRO A 13 -5.87 6.20 16.60
CA PRO A 13 -4.77 7.15 16.54
C PRO A 13 -3.44 6.42 16.29
N LEU A 14 -2.64 6.97 15.41
CA LEU A 14 -1.29 6.49 15.18
C LEU A 14 -0.34 7.13 16.21
N ASN A 15 0.78 6.45 16.52
CA ASN A 15 1.74 6.90 17.53
C ASN A 15 2.39 8.27 17.26
N ASN A 16 2.14 8.94 16.10
CA ASN A 16 2.60 10.29 15.73
C ASN A 16 1.79 11.41 16.40
N GLY A 17 0.65 11.07 16.97
CA GLY A 17 -0.20 12.04 17.61
C GLY A 17 -0.94 12.96 16.64
N ALA A 18 -0.75 12.80 15.33
CA ALA A 18 -1.34 13.67 14.29
C ALA A 18 -2.30 12.92 13.36
N ASP A 19 -2.02 11.65 13.09
CA ASP A 19 -2.77 10.86 12.11
C ASP A 19 -3.60 9.76 12.76
N GLU A 20 -4.65 9.35 12.06
CA GLU A 20 -5.55 8.29 12.48
C GLU A 20 -5.83 7.34 11.30
N ILE A 21 -5.90 6.05 11.59
CA ILE A 21 -6.31 5.04 10.63
C ILE A 21 -7.76 4.61 10.88
N PRO A 22 -8.65 4.56 9.86
CA PRO A 22 -9.97 3.98 10.04
C PRO A 22 -9.88 2.54 10.54
N ALA A 23 -10.66 2.19 11.55
CA ALA A 23 -10.64 0.85 12.16
C ALA A 23 -11.15 -0.24 11.23
N LEU A 24 -11.95 0.11 10.22
CA LEU A 24 -12.51 -0.80 9.24
C LEU A 24 -11.88 -0.55 7.87
N GLY A 25 -11.13 -1.53 7.37
CA GLY A 25 -10.46 -1.48 6.07
C GLY A 25 -11.06 -2.45 5.04
N PHE A 26 -10.83 -2.14 3.77
CA PHE A 26 -11.16 -2.97 2.63
C PHE A 26 -9.88 -3.54 2.01
N GLY A 27 -9.78 -4.88 1.97
CA GLY A 27 -8.68 -5.58 1.32
C GLY A 27 -8.92 -5.71 -0.18
N THR A 28 -7.93 -5.35 -0.99
CA THR A 28 -8.06 -5.28 -2.46
C THR A 28 -7.51 -6.50 -3.19
N LEU A 29 -7.15 -7.59 -2.50
CA LEU A 29 -6.70 -8.83 -3.16
C LEU A 29 -7.87 -9.52 -3.87
N ILE A 30 -8.19 -9.06 -5.06
CA ILE A 30 -9.23 -9.61 -5.93
C ILE A 30 -8.56 -9.96 -7.27
N PRO A 31 -8.57 -11.24 -7.70
CA PRO A 31 -7.81 -11.66 -8.90
C PRO A 31 -8.37 -11.13 -10.22
N ASP A 32 -9.68 -10.91 -10.30
CA ASP A 32 -10.33 -10.40 -11.51
C ASP A 32 -10.27 -8.87 -11.58
N PRO A 33 -9.73 -8.28 -12.66
CA PRO A 33 -9.59 -6.83 -12.79
C PRO A 33 -10.91 -6.05 -12.76
N ILE A 34 -11.95 -6.57 -13.41
CA ILE A 34 -13.26 -5.91 -13.46
C ILE A 34 -13.89 -5.95 -12.07
N ALA A 35 -13.89 -7.12 -11.43
CA ALA A 35 -14.37 -7.27 -10.06
C ALA A 35 -13.57 -6.41 -9.06
N THR A 36 -12.27 -6.22 -9.26
CA THR A 36 -11.46 -5.32 -8.43
C THR A 36 -11.96 -3.88 -8.51
N LYS A 37 -12.14 -3.37 -9.72
CA LYS A 37 -12.64 -2.00 -9.93
C LYS A 37 -14.02 -1.81 -9.33
N ASP A 38 -14.94 -2.71 -9.61
CA ASP A 38 -16.34 -2.63 -9.15
C ASP A 38 -16.44 -2.74 -7.63
N ALA A 39 -15.72 -3.69 -7.03
CA ALA A 39 -15.70 -3.87 -5.57
C ALA A 39 -15.05 -2.68 -4.84
N THR A 40 -13.97 -2.11 -5.38
CA THR A 40 -13.33 -0.93 -4.82
C THR A 40 -14.27 0.29 -4.89
N LYS A 41 -14.94 0.50 -6.02
CA LYS A 41 -15.95 1.56 -6.17
C LYS A 41 -17.09 1.37 -5.17
N ALA A 42 -17.65 0.18 -5.10
CA ALA A 42 -18.75 -0.15 -4.18
C ALA A 42 -18.34 0.03 -2.71
N ALA A 43 -17.11 -0.34 -2.34
CA ALA A 43 -16.60 -0.15 -0.98
C ALA A 43 -16.50 1.35 -0.62
N LEU A 44 -15.96 2.19 -1.53
CA LEU A 44 -15.90 3.65 -1.34
C LEU A 44 -17.31 4.25 -1.18
N GLU A 45 -18.26 3.85 -2.02
CA GLU A 45 -19.65 4.29 -1.98
C GLU A 45 -20.37 3.81 -0.71
N ALA A 46 -20.05 2.60 -0.24
CA ALA A 46 -20.55 2.07 1.03
C ALA A 46 -19.94 2.77 2.26
N GLY A 47 -18.91 3.62 2.08
CA GLY A 47 -18.30 4.42 3.13
C GLY A 47 -17.03 3.82 3.73
N PHE A 48 -16.42 2.80 3.13
CA PHE A 48 -15.05 2.41 3.50
C PHE A 48 -14.09 3.57 3.22
N ARG A 49 -13.16 3.79 4.15
CA ARG A 49 -12.17 4.87 4.07
C ARG A 49 -10.74 4.39 4.34
N GLN A 50 -10.52 3.08 4.43
CA GLN A 50 -9.20 2.44 4.45
C GLN A 50 -9.14 1.36 3.38
N PHE A 51 -8.06 1.36 2.57
CA PHE A 51 -7.83 0.40 1.49
C PHE A 51 -6.44 -0.20 1.64
N ASP A 52 -6.39 -1.54 1.71
CA ASP A 52 -5.16 -2.32 1.81
C ASP A 52 -4.80 -2.90 0.44
N CYS A 53 -3.86 -2.24 -0.23
CA CYS A 53 -3.36 -2.57 -1.57
C CYS A 53 -1.99 -3.25 -1.49
N ALA A 54 -1.51 -3.79 -2.59
CA ALA A 54 -0.14 -4.25 -2.73
C ALA A 54 0.26 -4.38 -4.20
N GLU A 55 1.53 -4.10 -4.51
CA GLU A 55 2.14 -4.37 -5.80
C GLU A 55 1.90 -5.83 -6.24
N ARG A 56 2.04 -6.78 -5.29
CA ARG A 56 1.89 -8.22 -5.54
C ARG A 56 0.48 -8.64 -5.94
N TYR A 57 -0.54 -7.85 -5.63
CA TYR A 57 -1.92 -8.15 -6.02
C TYR A 57 -2.17 -7.94 -7.52
N ARG A 58 -1.26 -7.24 -8.22
CA ARG A 58 -1.30 -6.99 -9.67
C ARG A 58 -2.57 -6.30 -10.16
N ASN A 59 -3.20 -5.52 -9.29
CA ASN A 59 -4.48 -4.85 -9.56
C ASN A 59 -4.53 -3.40 -9.06
N GLU A 60 -3.36 -2.80 -8.76
CA GLU A 60 -3.29 -1.41 -8.31
C GLU A 60 -3.86 -0.42 -9.35
N GLU A 61 -3.78 -0.74 -10.66
CA GLU A 61 -4.37 0.09 -11.72
C GLU A 61 -5.89 0.17 -11.59
N GLN A 62 -6.56 -0.98 -11.39
CA GLN A 62 -8.01 -1.05 -11.26
C GLN A 62 -8.50 -0.39 -9.98
N VAL A 63 -7.74 -0.52 -8.89
CA VAL A 63 -7.99 0.21 -7.65
C VAL A 63 -7.86 1.72 -7.87
N GLY A 64 -6.79 2.17 -8.54
CA GLY A 64 -6.56 3.57 -8.87
C GLY A 64 -7.67 4.16 -9.76
N GLU A 65 -8.09 3.42 -10.79
CA GLU A 65 -9.21 3.82 -11.64
C GLU A 65 -10.51 4.00 -10.84
N ALA A 66 -10.83 3.06 -9.95
CA ALA A 66 -12.02 3.14 -9.12
C ALA A 66 -11.98 4.36 -8.19
N MET A 67 -10.83 4.60 -7.54
CA MET A 67 -10.64 5.75 -6.67
C MET A 67 -10.77 7.07 -7.44
N ARG A 68 -10.09 7.19 -8.59
CA ARG A 68 -10.18 8.37 -9.44
C ARG A 68 -11.63 8.66 -9.83
N ASP A 69 -12.37 7.64 -10.31
CA ASP A 69 -13.75 7.81 -10.73
C ASP A 69 -14.64 8.33 -9.58
N VAL A 70 -14.49 7.76 -8.37
CA VAL A 70 -15.25 8.19 -7.17
C VAL A 70 -14.87 9.59 -6.72
N PHE A 71 -13.58 9.97 -6.78
CA PHE A 71 -13.11 11.32 -6.44
C PHE A 71 -13.62 12.36 -7.44
N GLN A 72 -13.60 12.05 -8.74
CA GLN A 72 -14.15 12.93 -9.78
C GLN A 72 -15.66 13.09 -9.68
N GLU A 73 -16.39 12.05 -9.28
CA GLU A 73 -17.84 12.11 -9.01
C GLU A 73 -18.17 12.88 -7.72
N GLY A 74 -17.17 13.30 -6.94
CA GLY A 74 -17.36 14.04 -5.68
C GLY A 74 -17.97 13.23 -4.54
N LYS A 75 -17.99 11.90 -4.65
CA LYS A 75 -18.55 10.98 -3.63
C LYS A 75 -17.61 10.74 -2.45
N ALA A 76 -16.32 10.94 -2.64
CA ALA A 76 -15.29 10.98 -1.60
C ALA A 76 -14.17 11.92 -2.04
N LYS A 77 -13.34 12.36 -1.09
CA LYS A 77 -12.12 13.11 -1.38
C LYS A 77 -10.90 12.25 -1.07
N ARG A 78 -9.77 12.51 -1.74
CA ARG A 78 -8.53 11.76 -1.49
C ARG A 78 -8.07 11.87 -0.03
N GLU A 79 -8.18 13.04 0.56
CA GLU A 79 -7.79 13.30 1.95
C GLU A 79 -8.65 12.57 2.99
N ASP A 80 -9.83 12.09 2.62
CA ASP A 80 -10.71 11.32 3.51
C ASP A 80 -10.40 9.81 3.50
N VAL A 81 -9.55 9.35 2.56
CA VAL A 81 -9.29 7.92 2.33
C VAL A 81 -7.85 7.58 2.71
N PHE A 82 -7.68 6.63 3.60
CA PHE A 82 -6.40 6.05 3.98
C PHE A 82 -6.04 4.91 3.02
N VAL A 83 -4.97 5.06 2.25
CA VAL A 83 -4.51 4.07 1.29
C VAL A 83 -3.15 3.53 1.70
N GLY A 84 -3.09 2.22 1.98
CA GLY A 84 -1.85 1.50 2.21
C GLY A 84 -1.47 0.64 1.02
N THR A 85 -0.16 0.58 0.68
CA THR A 85 0.38 -0.40 -0.27
C THR A 85 1.71 -0.94 0.22
N LYS A 86 2.31 -1.90 -0.51
CA LYS A 86 3.41 -2.70 0.02
C LYS A 86 4.50 -2.93 -1.01
N LEU A 87 5.76 -2.82 -0.57
CA LEU A 87 6.95 -3.19 -1.32
C LEU A 87 7.00 -4.70 -1.50
N TRP A 88 7.08 -5.18 -2.74
CA TRP A 88 7.20 -6.60 -3.01
C TRP A 88 8.64 -7.13 -2.83
N ASN A 89 8.76 -8.41 -2.61
CA ASN A 89 9.99 -9.10 -2.21
C ASN A 89 11.16 -8.95 -3.19
N THR A 90 10.90 -8.78 -4.49
CA THR A 90 11.95 -8.57 -5.51
C THR A 90 12.50 -7.15 -5.53
N ASN A 91 11.94 -6.24 -4.74
CA ASN A 91 12.28 -4.83 -4.70
C ASN A 91 12.97 -4.38 -3.40
N HIS A 92 13.44 -5.30 -2.57
CA HIS A 92 14.06 -5.01 -1.27
C HIS A 92 15.41 -4.29 -1.38
N ARG A 93 16.14 -4.40 -2.48
CA ARG A 93 17.42 -3.70 -2.66
C ARG A 93 17.23 -2.18 -2.66
N LEU A 94 18.18 -1.46 -2.05
CA LEU A 94 18.17 0.00 -1.87
C LEU A 94 17.78 0.75 -3.15
N GLU A 95 18.41 0.40 -4.28
CA GLU A 95 18.20 1.04 -5.58
C GLU A 95 16.82 0.74 -6.20
N ARG A 96 16.11 -0.29 -5.72
CA ARG A 96 14.80 -0.71 -6.24
C ARG A 96 13.61 -0.17 -5.45
N VAL A 97 13.81 0.19 -4.17
CA VAL A 97 12.73 0.62 -3.27
C VAL A 97 12.00 1.85 -3.82
N ARG A 98 12.73 2.91 -4.17
CA ARG A 98 12.12 4.14 -4.70
C ARG A 98 11.42 3.92 -6.05
N PRO A 99 12.04 3.28 -7.06
CA PRO A 99 11.35 2.99 -8.33
C PRO A 99 10.08 2.15 -8.14
N ALA A 100 10.07 1.17 -7.24
CA ALA A 100 8.89 0.36 -6.94
C ALA A 100 7.77 1.19 -6.29
N PHE A 101 8.11 2.05 -5.33
CA PHE A 101 7.17 2.98 -4.71
C PHE A 101 6.51 3.91 -5.72
N GLU A 102 7.32 4.57 -6.56
CA GLU A 102 6.82 5.47 -7.61
C GLU A 102 5.98 4.72 -8.65
N ALA A 103 6.31 3.46 -8.94
CA ALA A 103 5.50 2.62 -9.82
C ALA A 103 4.12 2.31 -9.20
N SER A 104 4.04 2.02 -7.90
CA SER A 104 2.77 1.85 -7.19
C SER A 104 1.92 3.13 -7.22
N LEU A 105 2.52 4.30 -6.94
CA LEU A 105 1.83 5.59 -7.05
C LEU A 105 1.23 5.80 -8.45
N ARG A 106 2.01 5.52 -9.51
CA ARG A 106 1.51 5.64 -10.89
C ARG A 106 0.34 4.71 -11.18
N ARG A 107 0.42 3.43 -10.74
CA ARG A 107 -0.67 2.46 -10.92
C ARG A 107 -1.91 2.87 -10.14
N LEU A 108 -1.76 3.28 -8.88
CA LEU A 108 -2.85 3.79 -8.05
C LEU A 108 -3.38 5.15 -8.50
N GLN A 109 -2.68 5.86 -9.42
CA GLN A 109 -3.02 7.21 -9.88
C GLN A 109 -3.12 8.21 -8.73
N LEU A 110 -2.21 8.11 -7.75
CA LEU A 110 -2.15 8.92 -6.54
C LEU A 110 -0.81 9.65 -6.45
N ASP A 111 -0.83 10.83 -5.84
CA ASP A 111 0.37 11.61 -5.55
C ASP A 111 1.06 11.14 -4.26
N TYR A 112 0.32 10.50 -3.37
CA TYR A 112 0.81 9.92 -2.13
C TYR A 112 -0.01 8.71 -1.69
N VAL A 113 0.57 7.87 -0.83
CA VAL A 113 -0.13 6.86 -0.03
C VAL A 113 0.04 7.17 1.45
N ASP A 114 -0.91 6.69 2.26
CA ASP A 114 -0.92 6.93 3.70
C ASP A 114 -0.05 5.90 4.44
N LEU A 115 0.23 4.75 3.85
CA LEU A 115 1.08 3.71 4.40
C LEU A 115 1.83 2.98 3.29
N TYR A 116 3.16 2.78 3.47
CA TYR A 116 3.97 1.93 2.62
C TYR A 116 4.77 0.94 3.46
N CYS A 117 4.45 -0.36 3.34
CA CYS A 117 5.03 -1.41 4.17
C CYS A 117 5.94 -2.34 3.38
N ILE A 118 6.84 -3.05 4.05
CA ILE A 118 7.45 -4.27 3.53
C ILE A 118 6.37 -5.36 3.53
N HIS A 119 6.14 -6.01 2.38
CA HIS A 119 5.05 -6.98 2.24
C HIS A 119 5.31 -8.26 3.05
N THR A 120 6.53 -8.78 2.95
CA THR A 120 6.98 -9.93 3.75
C THR A 120 8.45 -9.75 4.16
N PRO A 121 8.92 -10.43 5.21
CA PRO A 121 10.30 -10.26 5.68
C PRO A 121 11.36 -10.97 4.82
N PHE A 122 11.04 -11.31 3.59
CA PHE A 122 11.91 -12.09 2.71
C PHE A 122 12.27 -11.30 1.46
N ALA A 123 13.57 -11.15 1.16
CA ALA A 123 14.05 -10.62 -0.10
C ALA A 123 14.16 -11.75 -1.13
N PHE A 124 13.59 -11.54 -2.33
CA PHE A 124 13.75 -12.43 -3.46
C PHE A 124 14.79 -11.89 -4.44
N LYS A 125 15.35 -12.77 -5.29
CA LYS A 125 16.23 -12.36 -6.37
C LYS A 125 15.62 -11.17 -7.10
N PRO A 126 16.33 -10.02 -7.19
CA PRO A 126 15.80 -8.83 -7.82
C PRO A 126 15.59 -9.03 -9.32
N GLY A 127 14.50 -8.48 -9.84
CA GLY A 127 14.11 -8.62 -11.25
C GLY A 127 12.65 -8.22 -11.46
N ASP A 128 12.20 -8.37 -12.71
CA ASP A 128 10.82 -8.04 -13.10
C ASP A 128 9.86 -9.24 -12.88
N ASP A 129 10.42 -10.44 -12.77
CA ASP A 129 9.65 -11.61 -12.33
C ASP A 129 9.40 -11.52 -10.83
N GLN A 130 8.13 -11.38 -10.45
CA GLN A 130 7.74 -11.27 -9.05
C GLN A 130 7.89 -12.57 -8.26
N ASP A 131 8.01 -13.72 -8.93
CA ASP A 131 8.12 -15.04 -8.32
C ASP A 131 9.33 -15.81 -8.89
N PRO A 132 10.57 -15.28 -8.75
CA PRO A 132 11.76 -15.88 -9.35
C PRO A 132 11.99 -17.29 -8.81
N ARG A 133 12.10 -18.27 -9.72
CA ARG A 133 12.28 -19.67 -9.38
C ARG A 133 13.49 -20.27 -10.09
N ASP A 134 14.10 -21.25 -9.44
CA ASP A 134 15.14 -22.10 -10.03
C ASP A 134 14.54 -23.18 -10.96
N GLU A 135 15.40 -23.98 -11.56
CA GLU A 135 15.01 -25.10 -12.43
C GLU A 135 14.16 -26.19 -11.73
N ASN A 136 14.21 -26.23 -10.41
CA ASN A 136 13.44 -27.16 -9.57
C ASN A 136 12.13 -26.56 -9.08
N GLY A 137 11.83 -25.29 -9.42
CA GLY A 137 10.64 -24.58 -9.00
C GLY A 137 10.73 -23.93 -7.61
N ASN A 138 11.90 -23.93 -6.97
CA ASN A 138 12.09 -23.28 -5.68
C ASN A 138 12.26 -21.78 -5.85
N VAL A 139 11.76 -21.01 -4.88
CA VAL A 139 11.94 -19.55 -4.85
C VAL A 139 13.44 -19.22 -4.68
N ILE A 140 13.92 -18.27 -5.49
CA ILE A 140 15.29 -17.78 -5.38
C ILE A 140 15.29 -16.56 -4.46
N TYR A 141 15.93 -16.72 -3.29
CA TYR A 141 16.08 -15.63 -2.31
C TYR A 141 17.29 -14.72 -2.63
N ASP A 142 17.26 -13.52 -2.11
CA ASP A 142 18.39 -12.57 -2.10
C ASP A 142 18.98 -12.49 -0.68
N ASP A 143 19.90 -13.37 -0.37
CA ASP A 143 20.55 -13.45 0.95
C ASP A 143 21.53 -12.27 1.20
N ALA A 144 21.80 -11.45 0.19
CA ALA A 144 22.68 -10.29 0.31
C ALA A 144 21.95 -9.05 0.86
N THR A 145 20.61 -9.03 0.82
CA THR A 145 19.81 -7.88 1.26
C THR A 145 19.17 -8.17 2.62
N THR A 146 19.49 -7.36 3.63
CA THR A 146 18.88 -7.48 4.97
C THR A 146 17.61 -6.62 5.07
N LEU A 147 16.70 -6.99 6.01
CA LEU A 147 15.56 -6.13 6.34
C LEU A 147 15.97 -4.74 6.80
N THR A 148 17.09 -4.62 7.52
CA THR A 148 17.63 -3.34 7.96
C THR A 148 18.01 -2.46 6.78
N ASP A 149 18.58 -3.03 5.70
CA ASP A 149 18.93 -2.26 4.50
C ASP A 149 17.67 -1.79 3.76
N THR A 150 16.68 -2.69 3.59
CA THR A 150 15.37 -2.34 3.02
C THR A 150 14.68 -1.25 3.83
N TRP A 151 14.75 -1.35 5.17
CA TRP A 151 14.15 -0.38 6.06
C TRP A 151 14.76 1.01 5.91
N LYS A 152 16.09 1.13 5.91
CA LYS A 152 16.80 2.39 5.65
C LYS A 152 16.42 3.00 4.30
N ALA A 153 16.21 2.15 3.29
CA ALA A 153 15.75 2.61 1.99
C ALA A 153 14.33 3.19 2.05
N LEU A 154 13.41 2.55 2.80
CA LEU A 154 12.06 3.08 3.04
C LEU A 154 12.09 4.40 3.82
N GLU A 155 12.90 4.51 4.87
CA GLU A 155 13.07 5.76 5.62
C GLU A 155 13.54 6.90 4.71
N SER A 156 14.40 6.62 3.71
CA SER A 156 14.87 7.62 2.75
C SER A 156 13.77 8.19 1.85
N LEU A 157 12.62 7.50 1.69
CA LEU A 157 11.46 8.01 0.94
C LEU A 157 10.80 9.18 1.65
N VAL A 158 10.80 9.20 2.98
CA VAL A 158 10.16 10.21 3.82
C VAL A 158 10.88 11.57 3.73
N TRP A 159 12.22 11.55 3.64
CA TRP A 159 13.06 12.75 3.76
C TRP A 159 13.33 13.52 2.48
N THR A 160 12.81 13.08 1.32
CA THR A 160 13.05 13.79 0.07
C THR A 160 11.89 14.73 -0.26
N ASN A 161 12.20 16.03 -0.34
CA ASN A 161 11.33 17.13 -0.80
C ASN A 161 10.86 17.02 -2.26
N ALA A 162 10.83 15.84 -2.84
CA ALA A 162 10.41 15.59 -4.21
C ALA A 162 8.95 15.11 -4.24
N GLY A 163 8.01 16.05 -4.02
CA GLY A 163 6.63 15.94 -4.52
C GLY A 163 5.74 14.78 -4.05
N ALA A 164 6.28 13.70 -3.57
CA ALA A 164 5.52 12.60 -3.02
C ALA A 164 5.45 12.77 -1.49
N ARG A 165 4.32 13.24 -1.00
CA ARG A 165 4.02 13.13 0.42
C ARG A 165 3.79 11.66 0.74
N LEU A 166 4.77 11.02 1.35
CA LEU A 166 4.46 10.11 2.42
C LEU A 166 4.01 11.02 3.54
N SER A 167 2.74 10.99 3.93
CA SER A 167 2.25 11.72 5.08
C SER A 167 3.06 11.23 6.27
N ASP A 168 3.73 12.14 6.98
CA ASP A 168 4.69 11.92 8.07
C ASP A 168 4.70 10.51 8.67
N TYR A 169 5.61 9.59 8.14
CA TYR A 169 5.51 8.18 8.32
C TYR A 169 6.10 7.58 9.51
N ARG A 170 5.35 6.59 9.90
CA ARG A 170 5.73 5.71 10.96
C ARG A 170 5.83 4.30 10.54
N THR A 171 6.94 3.89 10.77
CA THR A 171 7.39 2.56 10.97
C THR A 171 6.92 2.08 12.33
N SER A 172 5.91 1.26 12.37
CA SER A 172 5.63 0.50 13.58
C SER A 172 6.68 -0.59 13.67
N VAL A 173 7.75 -0.32 14.43
CA VAL A 173 8.61 -1.35 14.98
C VAL A 173 7.80 -2.04 16.07
N TRP A 174 7.63 -3.34 15.97
CA TRP A 174 7.25 -4.16 17.09
C TRP A 174 8.46 -4.17 18.04
N ASP A 175 8.44 -3.30 19.03
CA ASP A 175 9.30 -3.46 20.20
C ASP A 175 8.80 -4.68 20.97
N SER A 176 9.62 -5.73 20.92
CA SER A 176 9.47 -6.96 21.71
C SER A 176 9.79 -6.70 23.18
#